data_5ccb71c19c4f227b567b3ac6c43c5465
#
_entry.id   5ccb71c19c4f227b567b3ac6c43c5465
#
_cell.length_a   1.000
_cell.length_b   1.000
_cell.length_c   1.000
_cell.angle_alpha   90.00
_cell.angle_beta   90.00
_cell.angle_gamma   90.00
#
_symmetry.space_group_name_H-M   'P 1'
#
loop_
_entity.id
_entity.type
_entity.pdbx_description
1 polymer ?
#
loop_
_entity_poly.entity_id
_entity_poly.type
_entity_poly.pdbx_seq_one_letter_code
_entity_poly.pdbx_strand_id
1 'polypeptide(L)'
;MSVSEKMACENGNTEACWYAMRDLSRRHAKGPAYKLLAEMGFEVFTPMTRRLVIEKGQRKSKEEPFMQDLLFVHDTRERLNTIVKKIEKLQFRYIRGGYCEPMVVSNIDMERFIYAVQSSRLPKYLRPEEITQDMCGQYVRIVGSTLDGYEGHLIRIKGSKYKRLLVALPNFFTAAVEVMPEYREVLDKEKQEK
;
A
#
# COMPACT_ATOMS: atom_id res chain seq x y z
N MET A 1 -17.85 -1.61 -7.40
CA MET A 1 -16.79 -1.16 -8.33
C MET A 1 -17.26 -1.41 -9.75
N SER A 2 -17.34 -0.38 -10.56
CA SER A 2 -17.79 -0.50 -11.96
C SER A 2 -16.71 -1.22 -12.78
N VAL A 3 -17.15 -2.18 -13.59
CA VAL A 3 -16.29 -2.94 -14.54
C VAL A 3 -15.56 -1.99 -15.50
N SER A 4 -16.12 -0.79 -15.76
CA SER A 4 -15.53 0.24 -16.62
C SER A 4 -14.22 0.84 -16.11
N GLU A 5 -14.05 1.01 -14.79
CA GLU A 5 -12.84 1.64 -14.23
C GLU A 5 -11.64 0.67 -14.21
N LYS A 6 -11.89 -0.62 -14.07
CA LYS A 6 -10.86 -1.64 -14.23
C LYS A 6 -10.35 -1.74 -15.67
N MET A 7 -11.25 -1.56 -16.64
CA MET A 7 -10.91 -1.60 -18.06
C MET A 7 -10.09 -0.40 -18.54
N ALA A 8 -10.18 0.77 -17.89
CA ALA A 8 -9.42 1.96 -18.29
C ALA A 8 -7.91 1.78 -18.08
N CYS A 9 -7.49 1.13 -16.99
CA CYS A 9 -6.06 0.82 -16.77
C CYS A 9 -5.56 -0.39 -17.59
N GLU A 10 -6.47 -1.25 -18.05
CA GLU A 10 -6.12 -2.45 -18.83
C GLU A 10 -5.92 -2.16 -20.33
N ASN A 11 -6.57 -1.14 -20.89
CA ASN A 11 -6.64 -0.90 -22.34
C ASN A 11 -5.83 0.28 -22.87
N GLY A 12 -5.08 1.00 -22.05
CA GLY A 12 -4.46 2.22 -22.53
C GLY A 12 -2.98 2.38 -22.15
N ASN A 13 -2.12 2.30 -23.13
CA ASN A 13 -0.73 2.77 -23.06
C ASN A 13 -0.60 4.26 -22.70
N THR A 14 -1.72 5.00 -22.66
CA THR A 14 -1.79 6.47 -22.60
C THR A 14 -2.23 7.04 -21.25
N GLU A 15 -2.96 6.28 -20.44
CA GLU A 15 -3.38 6.75 -19.12
C GLU A 15 -2.35 6.40 -18.05
N ALA A 16 -2.12 7.34 -17.14
CA ALA A 16 -1.26 7.13 -15.99
C ALA A 16 -1.96 6.25 -14.95
N CYS A 17 -1.30 5.17 -14.56
CA CYS A 17 -1.77 4.20 -13.57
C CYS A 17 -0.67 3.91 -12.55
N TRP A 18 -1.04 3.36 -11.41
CA TRP A 18 -0.09 2.88 -10.43
C TRP A 18 0.42 1.48 -10.79
N TYR A 19 1.67 1.41 -11.24
CA TYR A 19 2.33 0.15 -11.55
C TYR A 19 3.09 -0.38 -10.34
N ALA A 20 2.86 -1.65 -9.99
CA ALA A 20 3.70 -2.34 -9.03
C ALA A 20 5.01 -2.73 -9.69
N MET A 21 6.11 -2.28 -9.09
CA MET A 21 7.45 -2.51 -9.60
C MET A 21 8.34 -3.23 -8.58
N ARG A 22 9.42 -3.76 -9.06
CA ARG A 22 10.39 -4.52 -8.30
C ARG A 22 11.74 -3.82 -8.31
N ASP A 23 12.28 -3.58 -7.11
CA ASP A 23 13.66 -3.13 -6.94
C ASP A 23 14.56 -4.33 -6.66
N LEU A 24 15.46 -4.66 -7.59
CA LEU A 24 16.43 -5.74 -7.45
C LEU A 24 17.69 -5.31 -6.69
N SER A 25 17.72 -4.12 -6.14
CA SER A 25 18.85 -3.65 -5.34
C SER A 25 19.04 -4.52 -4.10
N ARG A 26 20.30 -4.72 -3.74
CA ARG A 26 20.64 -5.41 -2.49
C ARG A 26 20.12 -4.62 -1.28
N ARG A 27 19.80 -5.33 -0.20
CA ARG A 27 19.51 -4.73 1.10
C ARG A 27 20.65 -3.77 1.45
N HIS A 28 20.34 -2.54 1.80
CA HIS A 28 21.32 -1.47 2.09
C HIS A 28 22.07 -0.87 0.89
N ALA A 29 21.61 -1.06 -0.33
CA ALA A 29 22.13 -0.31 -1.46
C ALA A 29 22.02 1.20 -1.20
N LYS A 30 23.06 1.96 -1.56
CA LYS A 30 23.12 3.42 -1.33
C LYS A 30 22.09 4.21 -2.14
N GLY A 31 21.49 3.60 -3.15
CA GLY A 31 20.49 4.22 -4.02
C GLY A 31 19.37 3.23 -4.35
N PRO A 32 18.39 3.01 -3.45
CA PRO A 32 17.23 2.21 -3.77
C PRO A 32 16.42 2.87 -4.90
N ALA A 33 15.77 2.05 -5.75
CA ALA A 33 15.09 2.54 -6.95
C ALA A 33 14.00 3.57 -6.64
N TYR A 34 13.30 3.44 -5.52
CA TYR A 34 12.25 4.41 -5.15
C TYR A 34 12.79 5.83 -4.92
N LYS A 35 14.01 5.98 -4.40
CA LYS A 35 14.65 7.31 -4.22
C LYS A 35 15.08 7.87 -5.56
N LEU A 36 15.74 7.05 -6.37
CA LEU A 36 16.20 7.47 -7.69
C LEU A 36 15.03 7.93 -8.57
N LEU A 37 13.92 7.22 -8.57
CA LEU A 37 12.73 7.59 -9.33
C LEU A 37 12.09 8.88 -8.81
N ALA A 38 12.04 9.06 -7.49
CA ALA A 38 11.55 10.31 -6.88
C ALA A 38 12.43 11.52 -7.25
N GLU A 39 13.78 11.36 -7.25
CA GLU A 39 14.73 12.37 -7.71
C GLU A 39 14.57 12.69 -9.20
N MET A 40 14.13 11.73 -10.02
CA MET A 40 13.81 11.91 -11.43
C MET A 40 12.42 12.54 -11.67
N GLY A 41 11.67 12.86 -10.60
CA GLY A 41 10.36 13.50 -10.67
C GLY A 41 9.19 12.55 -10.91
N PHE A 42 9.35 11.25 -10.70
CA PHE A 42 8.24 10.29 -10.73
C PHE A 42 7.48 10.33 -9.41
N GLU A 43 6.16 10.17 -9.49
CA GLU A 43 5.33 9.93 -8.32
C GLU A 43 5.50 8.47 -7.88
N VAL A 44 6.09 8.29 -6.68
CA VAL A 44 6.47 6.97 -6.16
C VAL A 44 5.89 6.77 -4.77
N PHE A 45 5.31 5.61 -4.54
CA PHE A 45 4.91 5.17 -3.21
C PHE A 45 5.63 3.88 -2.82
N THR A 46 6.20 3.89 -1.62
CA THR A 46 6.78 2.70 -0.97
C THR A 46 6.29 2.65 0.47
N PRO A 47 5.67 1.54 0.91
CA PRO A 47 5.23 1.41 2.29
C PRO A 47 6.43 1.41 3.24
N MET A 48 6.55 2.44 4.09
CA MET A 48 7.67 2.61 5.00
C MET A 48 7.30 2.17 6.40
N THR A 49 8.16 1.42 7.06
CA THR A 49 8.01 0.99 8.44
C THR A 49 9.14 1.54 9.31
N ARG A 50 8.85 1.79 10.58
CA ARG A 50 9.86 2.22 11.56
C ARG A 50 10.38 1.04 12.34
N ARG A 51 11.69 0.85 12.33
CA ARG A 51 12.38 -0.20 13.08
C ARG A 51 13.36 0.42 14.06
N LEU A 52 13.34 -0.12 15.29
CA LEU A 52 14.35 0.23 16.27
C LEU A 52 15.63 -0.56 15.98
N VAL A 53 16.71 0.14 15.74
CA VAL A 53 18.05 -0.44 15.56
C VAL A 53 18.96 0.06 16.68
N ILE A 54 19.91 -0.78 17.08
CA ILE A 54 20.95 -0.39 18.03
C ILE A 54 22.21 -0.06 17.23
N GLU A 55 22.56 1.21 17.18
CA GLU A 55 23.80 1.66 16.57
C GLU A 55 24.71 2.27 17.66
N LYS A 56 25.92 1.74 17.79
CA LYS A 56 26.90 2.19 18.79
C LYS A 56 26.34 2.25 20.22
N GLY A 57 25.52 1.25 20.60
CA GLY A 57 24.90 1.17 21.94
C GLY A 57 23.68 2.10 22.14
N GLN A 58 23.30 2.90 21.17
CA GLN A 58 22.12 3.78 21.22
C GLN A 58 20.96 3.22 20.40
N ARG A 59 19.75 3.31 20.96
CA ARG A 59 18.51 2.97 20.23
C ARG A 59 18.15 4.10 19.29
N LYS A 60 18.13 3.82 17.98
CA LYS A 60 17.70 4.74 16.94
C LYS A 60 16.51 4.17 16.19
N SER A 61 15.56 5.04 15.85
CA SER A 61 14.47 4.68 14.95
C SER A 61 14.93 4.88 13.50
N LYS A 62 14.87 3.84 12.70
CA LYS A 62 15.20 3.89 11.28
C LYS A 62 13.95 3.58 10.46
N GLU A 63 13.70 4.38 9.44
CA GLU A 63 12.67 4.09 8.45
C GLU A 63 13.25 3.21 7.36
N GLU A 64 12.56 2.11 7.07
CA GLU A 64 12.92 1.19 6.00
C GLU A 64 11.65 0.70 5.27
N PRO A 65 11.72 0.33 3.98
CA PRO A 65 10.60 -0.25 3.28
C PRO A 65 10.08 -1.51 3.97
N PHE A 66 8.76 -1.64 4.09
CA PHE A 66 8.11 -2.85 4.63
C PHE A 66 8.42 -4.08 3.78
N MET A 67 8.36 -3.91 2.46
CA MET A 67 8.84 -4.88 1.48
C MET A 67 9.94 -4.22 0.64
N GLN A 68 11.14 -4.73 0.75
CA GLN A 68 12.33 -4.09 0.17
C GLN A 68 12.35 -4.05 -1.35
N ASP A 69 11.70 -5.05 -1.95
CA ASP A 69 11.65 -5.21 -3.39
C ASP A 69 10.34 -4.69 -4.01
N LEU A 70 9.49 -3.97 -3.25
CA LEU A 70 8.21 -3.46 -3.73
C LEU A 70 8.16 -1.95 -3.67
N LEU A 71 7.82 -1.35 -4.81
CA LEU A 71 7.46 0.05 -4.94
C LEU A 71 6.34 0.19 -5.95
N PHE A 72 5.62 1.28 -5.87
CA PHE A 72 4.58 1.66 -6.82
C PHE A 72 4.97 2.96 -7.49
N VAL A 73 4.75 3.05 -8.79
CA VAL A 73 5.07 4.24 -9.58
C VAL A 73 3.85 4.62 -10.40
N HIS A 74 3.44 5.87 -10.31
CA HIS A 74 2.33 6.42 -11.06
C HIS A 74 2.84 7.09 -12.32
N ASP A 75 2.57 6.49 -13.46
CA ASP A 75 2.88 7.05 -14.78
C ASP A 75 2.24 6.23 -15.91
N THR A 76 2.50 6.62 -17.14
CA THR A 76 2.12 5.84 -18.32
C THR A 76 3.07 4.66 -18.52
N ARG A 77 2.56 3.57 -19.09
CA ARG A 77 3.37 2.38 -19.38
C ARG A 77 4.55 2.68 -20.29
N GLU A 78 4.38 3.57 -21.26
CA GLU A 78 5.42 3.92 -22.23
C GLU A 78 6.63 4.61 -21.56
N ARG A 79 6.36 5.59 -20.68
CA ARG A 79 7.43 6.22 -19.90
C ARG A 79 8.14 5.24 -19.02
N LEU A 80 7.40 4.37 -18.31
CA LEU A 80 7.98 3.37 -17.43
C LEU A 80 8.77 2.31 -18.18
N ASN A 81 8.34 1.87 -19.39
CA ASN A 81 9.12 0.98 -20.24
C ASN A 81 10.49 1.58 -20.60
N THR A 82 10.53 2.88 -20.86
CA THR A 82 11.78 3.59 -21.16
C THR A 82 12.71 3.63 -19.95
N ILE A 83 12.17 3.81 -18.76
CA ILE A 83 12.93 3.87 -17.51
C ILE A 83 13.44 2.49 -17.10
N VAL A 84 12.61 1.46 -17.21
CA VAL A 84 13.01 0.06 -16.91
C VAL A 84 14.19 -0.38 -17.80
N LYS A 85 14.23 0.05 -19.06
CA LYS A 85 15.39 -0.23 -19.95
C LYS A 85 16.68 0.48 -19.51
N LYS A 86 16.57 1.64 -18.84
CA LYS A 86 17.72 2.44 -18.37
C LYS A 86 18.22 2.00 -16.99
N ILE A 87 17.33 1.50 -16.14
CA ILE A 87 17.63 1.13 -14.76
C ILE A 87 17.55 -0.40 -14.63
N GLU A 88 18.67 -1.10 -14.78
CA GLU A 88 18.75 -2.58 -14.74
C GLU A 88 18.15 -3.21 -13.48
N LYS A 89 18.13 -2.44 -12.37
CA LYS A 89 17.60 -2.91 -11.08
C LYS A 89 16.08 -2.78 -10.96
N LEU A 90 15.42 -2.11 -11.90
CA LEU A 90 14.00 -1.84 -11.89
C LEU A 90 13.27 -2.76 -12.85
N GLN A 91 12.24 -3.44 -12.36
CA GLN A 91 11.41 -4.32 -13.18
C GLN A 91 9.93 -4.16 -12.82
N PHE A 92 9.03 -4.38 -13.78
CA PHE A 92 7.62 -4.55 -13.47
C PHE A 92 7.39 -5.83 -12.67
N ARG A 93 6.42 -5.80 -11.77
CA ARG A 93 5.80 -7.01 -11.28
C ARG A 93 4.72 -7.44 -12.26
N TYR A 94 4.72 -8.71 -12.62
CA TYR A 94 3.77 -9.27 -13.57
C TYR A 94 2.70 -10.11 -12.88
N ILE A 95 1.52 -10.15 -13.47
CA ILE A 95 0.43 -11.00 -13.01
C ILE A 95 0.83 -12.46 -13.23
N ARG A 96 0.65 -13.28 -12.19
CA ARG A 96 0.95 -14.71 -12.28
C ARG A 96 0.01 -15.38 -13.27
N GLY A 97 0.54 -15.99 -14.30
CA GLY A 97 -0.24 -16.64 -15.38
C GLY A 97 -0.62 -15.70 -16.53
N GLY A 98 -0.35 -14.37 -16.42
CA GLY A 98 -0.45 -13.42 -17.53
C GLY A 98 0.85 -13.36 -18.33
N TYR A 99 0.74 -13.18 -19.66
CA TYR A 99 1.91 -13.03 -20.51
C TYR A 99 2.40 -11.59 -20.50
N CYS A 100 3.48 -11.31 -19.75
CA CYS A 100 4.11 -9.98 -19.64
C CYS A 100 3.13 -8.84 -19.27
N GLU A 101 2.09 -9.18 -18.50
CA GLU A 101 1.08 -8.22 -18.05
C GLU A 101 1.49 -7.63 -16.71
N PRO A 102 1.81 -6.31 -16.63
CA PRO A 102 2.21 -5.68 -15.39
C PRO A 102 1.06 -5.65 -14.39
N MET A 103 1.37 -5.83 -13.12
CA MET A 103 0.42 -5.61 -12.04
C MET A 103 0.17 -4.11 -11.88
N VAL A 104 -1.10 -3.71 -11.96
CA VAL A 104 -1.55 -2.34 -11.74
C VAL A 104 -2.49 -2.27 -10.54
N VAL A 105 -2.50 -1.11 -9.89
CA VAL A 105 -3.48 -0.75 -8.86
C VAL A 105 -4.30 0.39 -9.40
N SER A 106 -5.61 0.37 -9.18
CA SER A 106 -6.49 1.46 -9.60
C SER A 106 -6.07 2.76 -8.88
N ASN A 107 -6.21 3.91 -9.54
CA ASN A 107 -5.86 5.21 -8.95
C ASN A 107 -6.66 5.44 -7.67
N ILE A 108 -7.95 5.11 -7.67
CA ILE A 108 -8.84 5.26 -6.52
C ILE A 108 -8.37 4.41 -5.33
N ASP A 109 -8.03 3.14 -5.55
CA ASP A 109 -7.57 2.26 -4.47
C ASP A 109 -6.23 2.73 -3.90
N MET A 110 -5.33 3.18 -4.78
CA MET A 110 -4.01 3.64 -4.35
C MET A 110 -4.08 4.97 -3.60
N GLU A 111 -4.81 5.96 -4.09
CA GLU A 111 -5.03 7.23 -3.41
C GLU A 111 -5.67 7.04 -2.05
N ARG A 112 -6.72 6.21 -1.99
CA ARG A 112 -7.40 5.85 -0.74
C ARG A 112 -6.44 5.18 0.24
N PHE A 113 -5.61 4.27 -0.23
CA PHE A 113 -4.62 3.58 0.58
C PHE A 113 -3.53 4.55 1.10
N ILE A 114 -2.95 5.37 0.23
CA ILE A 114 -1.94 6.37 0.58
C ILE A 114 -2.50 7.34 1.63
N TYR A 115 -3.70 7.85 1.40
CA TYR A 115 -4.35 8.77 2.33
C TYR A 115 -4.55 8.15 3.72
N ALA A 116 -5.03 6.91 3.78
CA ALA A 116 -5.20 6.20 5.04
C ALA A 116 -3.87 6.00 5.79
N VAL A 117 -2.82 5.65 5.08
CA VAL A 117 -1.47 5.46 5.66
C VAL A 117 -0.91 6.77 6.17
N GLN A 118 -1.04 7.85 5.41
CA GLN A 118 -0.54 9.18 5.80
C GLN A 118 -1.29 9.78 6.98
N SER A 119 -2.58 9.47 7.14
CA SER A 119 -3.38 9.91 8.29
C SER A 119 -2.97 9.24 9.60
N SER A 120 -2.23 8.15 9.57
CA SER A 120 -1.78 7.40 10.74
C SER A 120 -0.33 7.72 11.11
N ARG A 121 -0.08 8.04 12.38
CA ARG A 121 1.30 8.29 12.87
C ARG A 121 2.22 7.08 12.75
N LEU A 122 1.67 5.88 12.94
CA LEU A 122 2.40 4.61 12.95
C LEU A 122 1.55 3.53 12.27
N PRO A 123 1.41 3.57 10.95
CA PRO A 123 0.71 2.52 10.23
C PRO A 123 1.47 1.20 10.41
N LYS A 124 0.75 0.10 10.60
CA LYS A 124 1.30 -1.25 10.54
C LYS A 124 0.85 -1.90 9.25
N TYR A 125 1.78 -2.50 8.55
CA TYR A 125 1.48 -3.28 7.37
C TYR A 125 1.41 -4.76 7.73
N LEU A 126 0.47 -5.47 7.15
CA LEU A 126 0.23 -6.89 7.32
C LEU A 126 0.15 -7.54 5.95
N ARG A 127 0.78 -8.68 5.80
CA ARG A 127 0.60 -9.50 4.61
C ARG A 127 -0.75 -10.23 4.69
N PRO A 128 -1.34 -10.63 3.56
CA PRO A 128 -2.61 -11.36 3.57
C PRO A 128 -2.60 -12.58 4.49
N GLU A 129 -1.48 -13.30 4.55
CA GLU A 129 -1.30 -14.49 5.36
C GLU A 129 -1.23 -14.22 6.87
N GLU A 130 -0.92 -12.98 7.26
CA GLU A 130 -0.84 -12.55 8.65
C GLU A 130 -2.19 -12.15 9.24
N ILE A 131 -3.22 -12.02 8.39
CA ILE A 131 -4.57 -11.63 8.80
C ILE A 131 -5.40 -12.90 8.98
N THR A 132 -5.66 -13.27 10.22
CA THR A 132 -6.54 -14.40 10.57
C THR A 132 -7.95 -13.90 10.88
N GLN A 133 -8.95 -14.77 10.72
CA GLN A 133 -10.34 -14.43 11.06
C GLN A 133 -10.50 -14.01 12.54
N ASP A 134 -9.75 -14.65 13.44
CA ASP A 134 -9.77 -14.33 14.88
C ASP A 134 -9.23 -12.93 15.20
N MET A 135 -8.39 -12.36 14.33
CA MET A 135 -7.91 -10.99 14.48
C MET A 135 -8.95 -9.97 14.03
N CYS A 136 -9.83 -10.36 13.12
CA CYS A 136 -10.85 -9.48 12.56
C CYS A 136 -12.00 -9.32 13.56
N GLY A 137 -12.13 -8.11 14.12
CA GLY A 137 -13.26 -7.75 14.97
C GLY A 137 -14.45 -7.22 14.16
N GLN A 138 -15.16 -6.27 14.75
CA GLN A 138 -16.33 -5.64 14.13
C GLN A 138 -15.98 -5.01 12.78
N TYR A 139 -16.90 -5.11 11.82
CA TYR A 139 -16.87 -4.34 10.60
C TYR A 139 -17.50 -2.97 10.86
N VAL A 140 -16.81 -1.92 10.51
CA VAL A 140 -17.24 -0.55 10.84
C VAL A 140 -17.09 0.37 9.64
N ARG A 141 -17.88 1.45 9.65
CA ARG A 141 -17.67 2.64 8.85
C ARG A 141 -17.11 3.73 9.75
N ILE A 142 -16.18 4.51 9.24
CA ILE A 142 -15.65 5.68 9.93
C ILE A 142 -16.50 6.88 9.53
N VAL A 143 -16.91 7.69 10.51
CA VAL A 143 -17.75 8.87 10.31
C VAL A 143 -17.14 10.07 11.02
N GLY A 144 -17.01 11.20 10.31
CA GLY A 144 -16.60 12.48 10.88
C GLY A 144 -15.13 12.62 11.28
N SER A 145 -14.22 11.77 10.75
CA SER A 145 -12.77 11.91 10.97
C SER A 145 -12.03 12.08 9.65
N THR A 146 -10.68 12.12 9.71
CA THR A 146 -9.83 12.14 8.51
C THR A 146 -10.05 10.94 7.59
N LEU A 147 -10.58 9.82 8.11
CA LEU A 147 -10.92 8.62 7.36
C LEU A 147 -12.43 8.49 7.12
N ASP A 148 -13.15 9.60 7.02
CA ASP A 148 -14.60 9.59 6.78
C ASP A 148 -14.97 8.74 5.55
N GLY A 149 -15.99 7.90 5.70
CA GLY A 149 -16.46 6.98 4.65
C GLY A 149 -15.61 5.73 4.45
N TYR A 150 -14.51 5.55 5.18
CA TYR A 150 -13.74 4.30 5.13
C TYR A 150 -14.45 3.18 5.87
N GLU A 151 -14.51 2.02 5.23
CA GLU A 151 -15.08 0.81 5.80
C GLU A 151 -14.04 -0.30 5.91
N GLY A 152 -14.17 -1.14 6.94
CA GLY A 152 -13.29 -2.26 7.13
C GLY A 152 -13.40 -2.92 8.51
N HIS A 153 -12.67 -4.00 8.69
CA HIS A 153 -12.58 -4.68 9.98
C HIS A 153 -11.67 -3.93 10.95
N LEU A 154 -12.09 -3.87 12.21
CA LEU A 154 -11.24 -3.41 13.30
C LEU A 154 -10.40 -4.57 13.81
N ILE A 155 -9.10 -4.34 14.00
CA ILE A 155 -8.21 -5.26 14.67
C ILE A 155 -7.62 -4.67 15.95
N ARG A 156 -7.23 -5.54 16.88
CA ARG A 156 -6.45 -5.18 18.05
C ARG A 156 -5.03 -5.72 17.90
N ILE A 157 -4.06 -4.80 17.92
CA ILE A 157 -2.65 -5.18 17.87
C ILE A 157 -2.09 -5.15 19.28
N LYS A 158 -1.38 -6.19 19.69
CA LYS A 158 -0.75 -6.27 21.02
C LYS A 158 0.18 -5.06 21.24
N GLY A 159 -0.01 -4.39 22.38
CA GLY A 159 0.75 -3.17 22.72
C GLY A 159 0.22 -1.87 22.11
N SER A 160 -0.90 -1.92 21.37
CA SER A 160 -1.59 -0.71 20.89
C SER A 160 -2.73 -0.34 21.82
N LYS A 161 -2.83 0.96 22.17
CA LYS A 161 -3.94 1.51 22.99
C LYS A 161 -5.25 1.49 22.22
N TYR A 162 -5.21 1.75 20.93
CA TYR A 162 -6.37 1.89 20.06
C TYR A 162 -6.56 0.70 19.14
N LYS A 163 -7.81 0.39 18.80
CA LYS A 163 -8.12 -0.51 17.70
C LYS A 163 -7.71 0.15 16.38
N ARG A 164 -7.41 -0.66 15.39
CA ARG A 164 -6.98 -0.20 14.07
C ARG A 164 -7.94 -0.69 12.99
N LEU A 165 -8.22 0.18 12.03
CA LEU A 165 -8.96 -0.16 10.82
C LEU A 165 -8.02 -0.83 9.82
N LEU A 166 -8.46 -1.94 9.24
CA LEU A 166 -7.77 -2.57 8.13
C LEU A 166 -8.16 -1.90 6.82
N VAL A 167 -7.19 -1.33 6.14
CA VAL A 167 -7.32 -0.78 4.78
C VAL A 167 -6.48 -1.62 3.85
N ALA A 168 -7.12 -2.39 2.99
CA ALA A 168 -6.44 -3.28 2.07
C ALA A 168 -5.96 -2.53 0.81
N LEU A 169 -4.76 -2.87 0.34
CA LEU A 169 -4.35 -2.63 -1.03
C LEU A 169 -4.49 -3.97 -1.76
N PRO A 170 -5.47 -4.10 -2.65
CA PRO A 170 -5.79 -5.38 -3.28
C PRO A 170 -4.56 -6.06 -3.91
N ASN A 171 -4.44 -7.37 -3.71
CA ASN A 171 -3.35 -8.22 -4.22
C ASN A 171 -1.95 -7.99 -3.61
N PHE A 172 -1.79 -7.06 -2.67
CA PHE A 172 -0.48 -6.74 -2.09
C PHE A 172 -0.43 -6.95 -0.58
N PHE A 173 -1.00 -6.05 0.18
CA PHE A 173 -0.95 -6.06 1.65
C PHE A 173 -2.05 -5.15 2.23
N THR A 174 -2.17 -5.15 3.54
CA THR A 174 -3.16 -4.35 4.26
C THR A 174 -2.46 -3.44 5.26
N ALA A 175 -2.88 -2.19 5.33
CA ALA A 175 -2.46 -1.26 6.37
C ALA A 175 -3.45 -1.30 7.54
N ALA A 176 -2.93 -1.37 8.76
CA ALA A 176 -3.70 -1.21 9.98
C ALA A 176 -3.47 0.20 10.52
N VAL A 177 -4.47 1.07 10.35
CA VAL A 177 -4.43 2.49 10.72
C VAL A 177 -5.21 2.76 12.00
N GLU A 178 -4.71 3.65 12.85
CA GLU A 178 -5.36 3.95 14.13
C GLU A 178 -6.64 4.75 13.93
N VAL A 179 -7.71 4.36 14.64
CA VAL A 179 -9.00 5.05 14.61
C VAL A 179 -9.53 5.25 16.02
N MET A 180 -9.96 6.46 16.33
CA MET A 180 -10.58 6.81 17.61
C MET A 180 -11.96 6.17 17.75
N PRO A 181 -12.36 5.75 18.96
CA PRO A 181 -13.63 5.06 19.18
C PRO A 181 -14.88 5.86 18.77
N GLU A 182 -14.86 7.16 18.99
CA GLU A 182 -15.96 8.10 18.73
C GLU A 182 -16.35 8.24 17.26
N TYR A 183 -15.47 7.82 16.34
CA TYR A 183 -15.69 7.92 14.90
C TYR A 183 -16.09 6.60 14.24
N ARG A 184 -16.60 5.63 15.01
CA ARG A 184 -16.93 4.29 14.51
C ARG A 184 -18.42 4.06 14.51
N GLU A 185 -18.97 3.77 13.35
CA GLU A 185 -20.31 3.22 13.18
C GLU A 185 -20.19 1.73 12.88
N VAL A 186 -20.84 0.90 13.70
CA VAL A 186 -20.84 -0.57 13.48
C VAL A 186 -21.83 -0.88 12.38
N LEU A 187 -21.39 -1.59 11.36
CA LEU A 187 -22.22 -2.09 10.28
C LEU A 187 -22.62 -3.54 10.57
N ASP A 188 -23.90 -3.82 10.60
CA ASP A 188 -24.42 -5.18 10.76
C ASP A 188 -24.10 -6.02 9.53
N LYS A 189 -23.81 -7.32 9.74
CA LYS A 189 -23.38 -8.27 8.70
C LYS A 189 -24.38 -8.47 7.56
N GLU A 190 -25.65 -8.11 7.76
CA GLU A 190 -26.74 -8.37 6.77
C GLU A 190 -26.63 -7.51 5.49
N LYS A 191 -25.72 -6.53 5.42
CA LYS A 191 -25.57 -5.66 4.24
C LYS A 191 -24.37 -6.02 3.33
N GLN A 192 -23.68 -7.14 3.58
CA GLN A 192 -22.47 -7.51 2.83
C GLN A 192 -22.71 -8.45 1.64
N GLU A 193 -23.95 -8.93 1.43
CA GLU A 193 -24.32 -9.84 0.31
C GLU A 193 -25.24 -9.17 -0.71
N LYS A 194 -24.90 -7.97 -1.18
CA LYS A 194 -25.58 -7.41 -2.37
C LYS A 194 -24.58 -6.77 -3.33
#